data_2729c5ae99b3aa4bdfee2f1389dd2eca
#
_entry.id   2729c5ae99b3aa4bdfee2f1389dd2eca
#
_cell.length_a   1.000
_cell.length_b   1.000
_cell.length_c   1.000
_cell.angle_alpha   90.00
_cell.angle_beta   90.00
_cell.angle_gamma   90.00
#
_symmetry.space_group_name_H-M   'P 1'
#
loop_
_entity.id
_entity.type
_entity.pdbx_description
1 polymer ?
#
loop_
_entity_poly.entity_id
_entity_poly.type
_entity_poly.pdbx_seq_one_letter_code
_entity_poly.pdbx_strand_id
1 'polypeptide(L)'
;MSFSSEVKAEIASDIPSARHCRIASAAVLLTCIGRFERDPDGKYRLLLSQDNGEALRKCFTLVCKTSNIRTVVCSPVNTGGREPRGWLQADLSSDTVRELAQKIRACDSAGNLRGDDDCTVSAELLGRSCCRRNYVRDLFLCCGSVSDPRKEYHLEWSCGSKEQASQLKEILLSFGKEAKAVLRKKVHVVYFKDSEDIVDLLNLMGAPISMMEMENQRILKGLRNSVNRRVNCETANIGKTVSASRKQISDITFLEESGILRTLPESLRKMAELRLQYPDTPLRELGDLAVPPIGKSGVNHRLRRLTEIAEKYRSDPRSGKQVSRAGQEKQPDSAVKESV
;
A
#
# COMPACT_ATOMS: atom_id res chain seq x y z
N MET A 1 -13.85 -10.53 -12.86
CA MET A 1 -13.04 -11.46 -12.02
C MET A 1 -12.30 -10.64 -10.97
N SER A 2 -11.89 -11.24 -9.85
CA SER A 2 -11.04 -10.53 -8.89
C SER A 2 -9.59 -10.57 -9.35
N PHE A 3 -8.78 -9.58 -8.95
CA PHE A 3 -7.34 -9.58 -9.25
C PHE A 3 -6.64 -10.87 -8.80
N SER A 4 -7.00 -11.40 -7.62
CA SER A 4 -6.50 -12.70 -7.15
C SER A 4 -6.88 -13.87 -8.09
N SER A 5 -8.07 -13.84 -8.69
CA SER A 5 -8.49 -14.86 -9.65
C SER A 5 -7.73 -14.75 -10.97
N GLU A 6 -7.40 -13.54 -11.41
CA GLU A 6 -6.58 -13.29 -12.61
C GLU A 6 -5.16 -13.82 -12.42
N VAL A 7 -4.52 -13.50 -11.27
CA VAL A 7 -3.21 -14.07 -10.91
C VAL A 7 -3.25 -15.59 -10.91
N LYS A 8 -4.27 -16.21 -10.31
CA LYS A 8 -4.40 -17.67 -10.26
C LYS A 8 -4.58 -18.30 -11.64
N ALA A 9 -5.37 -17.69 -12.51
CA ALA A 9 -5.55 -18.13 -13.88
C ALA A 9 -4.23 -18.07 -14.68
N GLU A 10 -3.47 -16.98 -14.50
CA GLU A 10 -2.16 -16.80 -15.16
C GLU A 10 -1.17 -17.87 -14.75
N ILE A 11 -0.97 -18.11 -13.45
CA ILE A 11 -0.01 -19.10 -12.94
C ILE A 11 -0.44 -20.56 -13.16
N ALA A 12 -1.75 -20.80 -13.30
CA ALA A 12 -2.25 -22.13 -13.55
C ALA A 12 -1.89 -22.64 -14.94
N SER A 13 -1.78 -21.77 -15.93
CA SER A 13 -1.47 -22.11 -17.31
C SER A 13 -0.05 -22.64 -17.49
N ASP A 14 0.89 -22.30 -16.59
CA ASP A 14 2.28 -22.74 -16.66
C ASP A 14 2.45 -24.16 -16.12
N ILE A 15 2.63 -25.13 -17.05
CA ILE A 15 2.94 -26.52 -16.74
C ILE A 15 4.44 -26.74 -16.93
N PRO A 16 5.19 -27.12 -15.88
CA PRO A 16 6.63 -27.32 -15.98
C PRO A 16 7.02 -28.37 -17.01
N SER A 17 8.03 -28.08 -17.86
CA SER A 17 8.54 -29.00 -18.84
C SER A 17 9.46 -30.08 -18.22
N ALA A 18 10.27 -29.70 -17.22
CA ALA A 18 11.22 -30.60 -16.58
C ALA A 18 10.52 -31.63 -15.66
N ARG A 19 10.91 -32.91 -15.76
CA ARG A 19 10.31 -33.99 -14.96
C ARG A 19 10.33 -33.73 -13.44
N HIS A 20 11.49 -33.32 -12.91
CA HIS A 20 11.61 -33.02 -11.46
C HIS A 20 10.69 -31.89 -11.01
N CYS A 21 10.50 -30.88 -11.84
CA CYS A 21 9.57 -29.80 -11.57
C CYS A 21 8.11 -30.25 -11.59
N ARG A 22 7.75 -31.14 -12.55
CA ARG A 22 6.39 -31.73 -12.60
C ARG A 22 6.08 -32.55 -11.35
N ILE A 23 7.07 -33.35 -10.89
CA ILE A 23 6.93 -34.17 -9.68
C ILE A 23 6.76 -33.25 -8.46
N ALA A 24 7.58 -32.20 -8.32
CA ALA A 24 7.46 -31.23 -7.23
C ALA A 24 6.10 -30.50 -7.25
N SER A 25 5.66 -30.02 -8.42
CA SER A 25 4.34 -29.41 -8.58
C SER A 25 3.19 -30.37 -8.22
N ALA A 26 3.26 -31.62 -8.71
CA ALA A 26 2.25 -32.63 -8.37
C ALA A 26 2.22 -32.91 -6.87
N ALA A 27 3.38 -32.98 -6.22
CA ALA A 27 3.47 -33.18 -4.78
C ALA A 27 2.76 -32.04 -4.01
N VAL A 28 3.03 -30.76 -4.37
CA VAL A 28 2.42 -29.62 -3.71
C VAL A 28 0.90 -29.63 -3.88
N LEU A 29 0.43 -29.79 -5.13
CA LEU A 29 -1.00 -29.78 -5.40
C LEU A 29 -1.72 -30.95 -4.72
N LEU A 30 -1.18 -32.15 -4.80
CA LEU A 30 -1.77 -33.33 -4.16
C LEU A 30 -1.79 -33.22 -2.63
N THR A 31 -0.78 -32.63 -2.03
CA THR A 31 -0.77 -32.37 -0.59
C THR A 31 -1.85 -31.36 -0.18
N CYS A 32 -2.18 -30.38 -1.02
CA CYS A 32 -3.17 -29.36 -0.72
C CYS A 32 -4.61 -29.78 -1.02
N ILE A 33 -4.83 -30.48 -2.13
CA ILE A 33 -6.18 -30.71 -2.69
C ILE A 33 -6.48 -32.20 -2.95
N GLY A 34 -5.51 -33.07 -2.81
CA GLY A 34 -5.64 -34.49 -3.06
C GLY A 34 -5.89 -35.28 -1.79
N ARG A 35 -6.73 -36.31 -1.89
CA ARG A 35 -6.94 -37.31 -0.86
C ARG A 35 -6.95 -38.69 -1.49
N PHE A 36 -6.18 -39.59 -0.91
CA PHE A 36 -6.17 -41.00 -1.31
C PHE A 36 -7.13 -41.77 -0.42
N GLU A 37 -8.16 -42.33 -0.98
CA GLU A 37 -9.10 -43.21 -0.26
C GLU A 37 -8.91 -44.67 -0.70
N ARG A 38 -9.02 -45.59 0.26
CA ARG A 38 -9.02 -47.02 -0.01
C ARG A 38 -10.45 -47.54 0.02
N ASP A 39 -10.88 -48.13 -1.10
CA ASP A 39 -12.18 -48.78 -1.21
C ASP A 39 -12.22 -50.08 -0.35
N PRO A 40 -13.39 -50.53 0.11
CA PRO A 40 -13.57 -51.85 0.75
C PRO A 40 -12.97 -53.00 -0.07
N ASP A 41 -12.98 -52.92 -1.39
CA ASP A 41 -12.36 -53.90 -2.29
C ASP A 41 -10.84 -53.80 -2.38
N GLY A 42 -10.22 -52.91 -1.59
CA GLY A 42 -8.76 -52.72 -1.55
C GLY A 42 -8.19 -51.88 -2.70
N LYS A 43 -9.04 -51.32 -3.58
CA LYS A 43 -8.65 -50.39 -4.65
C LYS A 43 -8.47 -48.98 -4.07
N TYR A 44 -7.53 -48.24 -4.65
CA TYR A 44 -7.33 -46.83 -4.26
C TYR A 44 -8.06 -45.90 -5.23
N ARG A 45 -8.65 -44.84 -4.65
CA ARG A 45 -9.23 -43.70 -5.37
C ARG A 45 -8.48 -42.43 -5.00
N LEU A 46 -8.19 -41.59 -5.99
CA LEU A 46 -7.70 -40.25 -5.76
C LEU A 46 -8.86 -39.27 -5.89
N LEU A 47 -9.18 -38.61 -4.80
CA LEU A 47 -10.15 -37.53 -4.75
C LEU A 47 -9.41 -36.19 -4.80
N LEU A 48 -9.81 -35.29 -5.67
CA LEU A 48 -9.32 -33.92 -5.74
C LEU A 48 -10.46 -32.96 -5.39
N SER A 49 -10.26 -32.13 -4.39
CA SER A 49 -11.26 -31.17 -3.89
C SER A 49 -10.70 -29.78 -3.79
N GLN A 50 -11.26 -28.84 -4.55
CA GLN A 50 -10.89 -27.45 -4.50
C GLN A 50 -11.95 -26.57 -5.16
N ASP A 51 -12.25 -25.38 -4.57
CA ASP A 51 -13.15 -24.40 -5.16
C ASP A 51 -12.58 -23.76 -6.45
N ASN A 52 -11.25 -23.75 -6.59
CA ASN A 52 -10.57 -23.22 -7.76
C ASN A 52 -10.40 -24.30 -8.86
N GLY A 53 -11.23 -24.23 -9.89
CA GLY A 53 -11.19 -25.15 -11.03
C GLY A 53 -9.85 -25.17 -11.79
N GLU A 54 -9.09 -24.09 -11.79
CA GLU A 54 -7.77 -24.04 -12.41
C GLU A 54 -6.76 -24.89 -11.66
N ALA A 55 -6.79 -24.89 -10.31
CA ALA A 55 -5.96 -25.75 -9.49
C ALA A 55 -6.26 -27.23 -9.73
N LEU A 56 -7.54 -27.59 -9.84
CA LEU A 56 -7.98 -28.96 -10.17
C LEU A 56 -7.48 -29.41 -11.53
N ARG A 57 -7.65 -28.59 -12.59
CA ARG A 57 -7.18 -28.89 -13.95
C ARG A 57 -5.67 -29.06 -14.00
N LYS A 58 -4.91 -28.17 -13.36
CA LYS A 58 -3.45 -28.25 -13.28
C LYS A 58 -3.00 -29.52 -12.55
N CYS A 59 -3.58 -29.81 -11.39
CA CYS A 59 -3.29 -31.01 -10.63
C CYS A 59 -3.53 -32.27 -11.46
N PHE A 60 -4.69 -32.37 -12.05
CA PHE A 60 -5.04 -33.49 -12.91
C PHE A 60 -4.07 -33.69 -14.09
N THR A 61 -3.74 -32.60 -14.78
CA THR A 61 -2.76 -32.64 -15.88
C THR A 61 -1.40 -33.11 -15.41
N LEU A 62 -0.95 -32.70 -14.24
CA LEU A 62 0.34 -33.11 -13.68
C LEU A 62 0.33 -34.56 -13.22
N VAL A 63 -0.76 -35.03 -12.62
CA VAL A 63 -0.93 -36.45 -12.25
C VAL A 63 -0.84 -37.32 -13.49
N CYS A 64 -1.59 -36.99 -14.55
CA CYS A 64 -1.54 -37.73 -15.81
C CYS A 64 -0.13 -37.75 -16.43
N LYS A 65 0.54 -36.61 -16.50
CA LYS A 65 1.92 -36.51 -17.07
C LYS A 65 2.99 -37.18 -16.20
N THR A 66 2.79 -37.25 -14.88
CA THR A 66 3.76 -37.84 -13.95
C THR A 66 3.68 -39.36 -13.90
N SER A 67 2.50 -39.93 -14.05
CA SER A 67 2.22 -41.36 -13.97
C SER A 67 1.94 -42.02 -15.33
N ASN A 68 2.13 -41.26 -16.43
CA ASN A 68 1.84 -41.75 -17.82
C ASN A 68 0.43 -42.30 -18.00
N ILE A 69 -0.54 -41.75 -17.26
CA ILE A 69 -1.92 -42.18 -17.33
C ILE A 69 -2.56 -41.60 -18.59
N ARG A 70 -3.03 -42.48 -19.48
CA ARG A 70 -3.66 -42.07 -20.76
C ARG A 70 -5.17 -41.84 -20.65
N THR A 71 -5.82 -42.46 -19.67
CA THR A 71 -7.26 -42.38 -19.50
C THR A 71 -7.60 -42.35 -18.01
N VAL A 72 -8.30 -41.31 -17.57
CA VAL A 72 -8.85 -41.20 -16.22
C VAL A 72 -10.31 -40.85 -16.38
N VAL A 73 -11.17 -41.62 -15.76
CA VAL A 73 -12.60 -41.29 -15.66
C VAL A 73 -12.75 -40.27 -14.57
N CYS A 74 -13.05 -39.03 -14.96
CA CYS A 74 -13.37 -37.97 -14.03
C CYS A 74 -14.87 -37.87 -13.91
N SER A 75 -15.41 -38.16 -12.76
CA SER A 75 -16.83 -37.94 -12.45
C SER A 75 -16.95 -36.78 -11.46
N PRO A 76 -17.87 -35.82 -11.68
CA PRO A 76 -18.22 -34.89 -10.64
C PRO A 76 -18.82 -35.68 -9.49
N VAL A 77 -18.34 -35.48 -8.26
CA VAL A 77 -18.92 -36.16 -7.09
C VAL A 77 -20.30 -35.57 -6.82
N ASN A 78 -21.31 -36.43 -6.86
CA ASN A 78 -22.70 -36.03 -6.64
C ASN A 78 -22.91 -35.83 -5.12
N THR A 79 -22.90 -34.59 -4.66
CA THR A 79 -23.04 -34.20 -3.25
C THR A 79 -24.51 -33.93 -2.86
N GLY A 80 -25.46 -34.71 -3.36
CA GLY A 80 -26.85 -34.68 -2.88
C GLY A 80 -27.49 -33.30 -2.81
N GLY A 81 -27.61 -32.57 -3.94
CA GLY A 81 -28.44 -31.38 -4.06
C GLY A 81 -27.79 -30.01 -3.74
N ARG A 82 -26.49 -29.95 -3.43
CA ARG A 82 -25.72 -28.70 -3.46
C ARG A 82 -24.90 -28.68 -4.75
N GLU A 83 -24.77 -27.50 -5.37
CA GLU A 83 -23.89 -27.35 -6.55
C GLU A 83 -22.52 -27.99 -6.30
N PRO A 84 -21.99 -28.80 -7.23
CA PRO A 84 -20.73 -29.50 -7.06
C PRO A 84 -19.61 -28.46 -6.95
N ARG A 85 -19.19 -28.18 -5.74
CA ARG A 85 -17.91 -27.46 -5.51
C ARG A 85 -16.83 -28.39 -6.02
N GLY A 86 -16.29 -28.08 -7.19
CA GLY A 86 -15.04 -28.52 -7.78
C GLY A 86 -14.43 -29.85 -7.30
N TRP A 87 -15.16 -30.96 -7.33
CA TRP A 87 -14.62 -32.28 -7.01
C TRP A 87 -14.31 -33.05 -8.28
N LEU A 88 -13.12 -33.60 -8.36
CA LEU A 88 -12.76 -34.56 -9.39
C LEU A 88 -12.37 -35.88 -8.72
N GLN A 89 -13.04 -36.95 -9.08
CA GLN A 89 -12.66 -38.29 -8.68
C GLN A 89 -11.89 -38.93 -9.82
N ALA A 90 -10.70 -39.46 -9.51
CA ALA A 90 -9.92 -40.24 -10.44
C ALA A 90 -9.79 -41.67 -9.91
N ASP A 91 -10.40 -42.62 -10.59
CA ASP A 91 -10.22 -44.05 -10.29
C ASP A 91 -8.89 -44.50 -10.91
N LEU A 92 -7.93 -44.79 -10.05
CA LEU A 92 -6.61 -45.23 -10.43
C LEU A 92 -6.40 -46.69 -9.97
N SER A 93 -5.66 -47.47 -10.70
CA SER A 93 -5.24 -48.78 -10.20
C SER A 93 -4.38 -48.62 -8.96
N SER A 94 -4.45 -49.59 -8.04
CA SER A 94 -3.64 -49.58 -6.81
C SER A 94 -2.14 -49.41 -7.08
N ASP A 95 -1.64 -50.01 -8.20
CA ASP A 95 -0.26 -49.88 -8.60
C ASP A 95 0.09 -48.46 -9.07
N THR A 96 -0.83 -47.79 -9.79
CA THR A 96 -0.63 -46.42 -10.26
C THR A 96 -0.62 -45.44 -9.06
N VAL A 97 -1.50 -45.63 -8.09
CA VAL A 97 -1.53 -44.80 -6.86
C VAL A 97 -0.26 -44.97 -6.07
N ARG A 98 0.19 -46.24 -5.90
CA ARG A 98 1.44 -46.54 -5.20
C ARG A 98 2.64 -45.90 -5.89
N GLU A 99 2.75 -46.05 -7.24
CA GLU A 99 3.81 -45.42 -8.02
C GLU A 99 3.79 -43.89 -7.91
N LEU A 100 2.61 -43.28 -7.99
CA LEU A 100 2.45 -41.83 -7.83
C LEU A 100 2.87 -41.38 -6.42
N ALA A 101 2.39 -42.06 -5.37
CA ALA A 101 2.72 -41.77 -3.98
C ALA A 101 4.23 -41.89 -3.70
N GLN A 102 4.89 -42.90 -4.26
CA GLN A 102 6.34 -43.04 -4.18
C GLN A 102 7.07 -41.90 -4.91
N LYS A 103 6.63 -41.52 -6.11
CA LYS A 103 7.24 -40.42 -6.88
C LYS A 103 7.14 -39.09 -6.16
N ILE A 104 6.01 -38.80 -5.55
CA ILE A 104 5.80 -37.54 -4.78
C ILE A 104 6.28 -37.61 -3.35
N ARG A 105 6.88 -38.73 -2.94
CA ARG A 105 7.36 -38.94 -1.56
C ARG A 105 6.26 -38.82 -0.49
N ALA A 106 5.04 -39.20 -0.83
CA ALA A 106 3.88 -39.20 0.08
C ALA A 106 3.76 -40.50 0.90
N CYS A 107 4.75 -41.37 0.87
CA CYS A 107 4.79 -42.60 1.65
C CYS A 107 5.82 -42.47 2.79
N ASP A 108 5.54 -43.17 3.90
CA ASP A 108 6.51 -43.43 4.97
C ASP A 108 7.57 -44.46 4.53
N SER A 109 8.53 -44.74 5.41
CA SER A 109 9.57 -45.76 5.19
C SER A 109 9.03 -47.17 5.02
N ALA A 110 7.84 -47.47 5.53
CA ALA A 110 7.15 -48.76 5.40
C ALA A 110 6.27 -48.84 4.14
N GLY A 111 6.18 -47.76 3.36
CA GLY A 111 5.39 -47.71 2.12
C GLY A 111 3.90 -47.36 2.35
N ASN A 112 3.51 -46.96 3.57
CA ASN A 112 2.17 -46.46 3.85
C ASN A 112 2.04 -44.98 3.42
N LEU A 113 0.86 -44.61 2.94
CA LEU A 113 0.56 -43.20 2.64
C LEU A 113 0.66 -42.39 3.93
N ARG A 114 1.27 -41.19 3.83
CA ARG A 114 1.29 -40.22 4.92
C ARG A 114 -0.14 -39.81 5.27
N GLY A 115 -0.38 -39.54 6.56
CA GLY A 115 -1.69 -39.08 7.01
C GLY A 115 -2.08 -37.74 6.42
N ASP A 116 -3.38 -37.47 6.41
CA ASP A 116 -3.97 -36.22 5.89
C ASP A 116 -3.49 -34.94 6.61
N ASP A 117 -2.93 -35.08 7.82
CA ASP A 117 -2.44 -33.96 8.64
C ASP A 117 -1.05 -33.45 8.21
N ASP A 118 -0.28 -34.25 7.44
CA ASP A 118 1.04 -33.83 6.96
C ASP A 118 0.92 -33.02 5.65
N CYS A 119 0.70 -31.72 5.80
CA CYS A 119 0.60 -30.78 4.69
C CYS A 119 1.95 -30.34 4.11
N THR A 120 3.07 -31.02 4.43
CA THR A 120 4.40 -30.68 3.95
C THR A 120 4.82 -31.50 2.73
N VAL A 121 5.74 -30.95 1.93
CA VAL A 121 6.35 -31.62 0.79
C VAL A 121 7.77 -32.04 1.16
N SER A 122 8.18 -33.25 0.77
CA SER A 122 9.53 -33.76 1.06
C SER A 122 10.62 -32.80 0.59
N ALA A 123 11.59 -32.51 1.47
CA ALA A 123 12.72 -31.62 1.19
C ALA A 123 13.57 -32.10 -0.03
N GLU A 124 13.63 -33.42 -0.26
CA GLU A 124 14.33 -33.98 -1.42
C GLU A 124 13.76 -33.49 -2.75
N LEU A 125 12.44 -33.28 -2.85
CA LEU A 125 11.76 -32.76 -4.03
C LEU A 125 12.01 -31.26 -4.23
N LEU A 126 12.38 -30.56 -3.16
CA LEU A 126 12.56 -29.09 -3.11
C LEU A 126 14.04 -28.67 -3.14
N GLY A 127 14.96 -29.58 -3.40
CA GLY A 127 16.39 -29.29 -3.42
C GLY A 127 16.83 -28.28 -4.46
N ARG A 128 16.13 -28.17 -5.61
CA ARG A 128 16.45 -27.23 -6.70
C ARG A 128 15.63 -25.94 -6.59
N SER A 129 16.23 -24.81 -6.94
CA SER A 129 15.54 -23.50 -6.93
C SER A 129 14.29 -23.48 -7.80
N CYS A 130 14.31 -24.13 -8.98
CA CYS A 130 13.14 -24.24 -9.85
C CYS A 130 12.00 -25.05 -9.21
N CYS A 131 12.29 -26.10 -8.41
CA CYS A 131 11.27 -26.85 -7.67
C CYS A 131 10.68 -26.01 -6.52
N ARG A 132 11.52 -25.25 -5.81
CA ARG A 132 11.07 -24.30 -4.77
C ARG A 132 10.20 -23.18 -5.34
N ARG A 133 10.53 -22.68 -6.54
CA ARG A 133 9.69 -21.71 -7.27
C ARG A 133 8.31 -22.31 -7.57
N ASN A 134 8.26 -23.52 -8.08
CA ASN A 134 7.00 -24.23 -8.32
C ASN A 134 6.21 -24.44 -7.02
N TYR A 135 6.89 -24.78 -5.92
CA TYR A 135 6.24 -24.90 -4.61
C TYR A 135 5.49 -23.60 -4.23
N VAL A 136 6.16 -22.45 -4.27
CA VAL A 136 5.54 -21.16 -3.94
C VAL A 136 4.34 -20.86 -4.83
N ARG A 137 4.48 -21.07 -6.14
CA ARG A 137 3.45 -20.86 -7.15
C ARG A 137 2.23 -21.76 -6.93
N ASP A 138 2.47 -23.07 -6.81
CA ASP A 138 1.38 -24.04 -6.75
C ASP A 138 0.68 -24.02 -5.37
N LEU A 139 1.39 -23.70 -4.31
CA LEU A 139 0.80 -23.42 -3.01
C LEU A 139 -0.08 -22.17 -3.06
N PHE A 140 0.37 -21.10 -3.76
CA PHE A 140 -0.45 -19.92 -3.96
C PHE A 140 -1.72 -20.22 -4.76
N LEU A 141 -1.63 -21.05 -5.76
CA LEU A 141 -2.79 -21.48 -6.54
C LEU A 141 -3.86 -22.16 -5.67
N CYS A 142 -3.43 -22.97 -4.69
CA CYS A 142 -4.32 -23.69 -3.78
C CYS A 142 -4.90 -22.80 -2.67
N CYS A 143 -4.04 -22.13 -1.92
CA CYS A 143 -4.42 -21.45 -0.68
C CYS A 143 -3.96 -19.97 -0.60
N GLY A 144 -3.41 -19.42 -1.69
CA GLY A 144 -2.99 -18.04 -1.76
C GLY A 144 -4.12 -17.06 -2.09
N SER A 145 -3.92 -15.82 -1.72
CA SER A 145 -4.77 -14.67 -2.08
C SER A 145 -3.94 -13.42 -2.22
N VAL A 146 -4.35 -12.51 -3.10
CA VAL A 146 -3.76 -11.19 -3.27
C VAL A 146 -4.85 -10.14 -3.44
N SER A 147 -4.69 -9.00 -2.76
CA SER A 147 -5.64 -7.89 -2.83
C SER A 147 -5.52 -7.13 -4.15
N ASP A 148 -6.61 -6.45 -4.53
CA ASP A 148 -6.61 -5.53 -5.67
C ASP A 148 -5.61 -4.38 -5.40
N PRO A 149 -4.59 -4.17 -6.26
CA PRO A 149 -3.56 -3.16 -6.08
C PRO A 149 -4.09 -1.73 -6.06
N ARG A 150 -5.31 -1.50 -6.56
CA ARG A 150 -5.99 -0.20 -6.48
C ARG A 150 -6.40 0.15 -5.06
N LYS A 151 -6.72 -0.88 -4.24
CA LYS A 151 -7.17 -0.74 -2.85
C LYS A 151 -5.99 -0.79 -1.88
N GLU A 152 -5.36 -1.95 -1.75
CA GLU A 152 -4.28 -2.18 -0.79
C GLU A 152 -3.23 -3.15 -1.34
N TYR A 153 -2.09 -3.25 -0.66
CA TYR A 153 -1.05 -4.21 -0.95
C TYR A 153 -1.04 -5.29 0.13
N HIS A 154 -1.58 -6.45 -0.22
CA HIS A 154 -1.60 -7.61 0.67
C HIS A 154 -1.59 -8.90 -0.15
N LEU A 155 -0.64 -9.77 0.14
CA LEU A 155 -0.52 -11.10 -0.45
C LEU A 155 -0.35 -12.09 0.68
N GLU A 156 -1.14 -13.18 0.69
CA GLU A 156 -1.13 -14.15 1.77
C GLU A 156 -1.31 -15.59 1.28
N TRP A 157 -0.83 -16.55 2.09
CA TRP A 157 -1.12 -17.99 2.00
C TRP A 157 -1.78 -18.44 3.28
N SER A 158 -2.91 -19.13 3.17
CA SER A 158 -3.63 -19.76 4.30
C SER A 158 -3.19 -21.20 4.43
N CYS A 159 -2.15 -21.48 5.20
CA CYS A 159 -1.55 -22.80 5.37
C CYS A 159 -2.39 -23.71 6.29
N GLY A 160 -2.49 -24.98 5.92
CA GLY A 160 -3.25 -26.00 6.68
C GLY A 160 -2.61 -26.40 8.00
N SER A 161 -1.26 -26.32 8.09
CA SER A 161 -0.52 -26.66 9.30
C SER A 161 0.58 -25.63 9.60
N LYS A 162 1.10 -25.66 10.84
CA LYS A 162 2.25 -24.84 11.26
C LYS A 162 3.52 -25.23 10.49
N GLU A 163 3.69 -26.50 10.25
CA GLU A 163 4.82 -27.10 9.54
C GLU A 163 4.84 -26.62 8.09
N GLN A 164 3.70 -26.61 7.40
CA GLN A 164 3.57 -26.05 6.06
C GLN A 164 3.91 -24.56 6.02
N ALA A 165 3.44 -23.79 7.01
CA ALA A 165 3.76 -22.37 7.11
C ALA A 165 5.26 -22.13 7.33
N SER A 166 5.90 -22.96 8.15
CA SER A 166 7.36 -22.91 8.40
C SER A 166 8.13 -23.26 7.14
N GLN A 167 7.75 -24.33 6.44
CA GLN A 167 8.36 -24.75 5.17
C GLN A 167 8.25 -23.65 4.11
N LEU A 168 7.08 -23.02 3.99
CA LEU A 168 6.89 -21.91 3.06
C LEU A 168 7.82 -20.73 3.38
N LYS A 169 7.94 -20.36 4.67
CA LYS A 169 8.83 -19.27 5.11
C LYS A 169 10.30 -19.56 4.78
N GLU A 170 10.77 -20.76 5.03
CA GLU A 170 12.14 -21.17 4.69
C GLU A 170 12.41 -21.10 3.18
N ILE A 171 11.44 -21.54 2.38
CA ILE A 171 11.54 -21.47 0.92
C ILE A 171 11.56 -20.01 0.44
N LEU A 172 10.67 -19.17 0.95
CA LEU A 172 10.64 -17.73 0.62
C LEU A 172 11.94 -17.03 1.03
N LEU A 173 12.48 -17.36 2.20
CA LEU A 173 13.77 -16.84 2.66
C LEU A 173 14.91 -17.23 1.73
N SER A 174 14.86 -18.44 1.13
CA SER A 174 15.86 -18.87 0.15
C SER A 174 15.85 -18.05 -1.17
N PHE A 175 14.79 -17.24 -1.39
CA PHE A 175 14.70 -16.24 -2.46
C PHE A 175 14.91 -14.81 -1.94
N GLY A 176 15.38 -14.64 -0.69
CA GLY A 176 15.63 -13.35 -0.09
C GLY A 176 14.37 -12.61 0.39
N LYS A 177 13.23 -13.34 0.55
CA LYS A 177 11.95 -12.77 0.97
C LYS A 177 11.58 -13.21 2.38
N GLU A 178 11.56 -12.23 3.31
CA GLU A 178 11.23 -12.48 4.70
C GLU A 178 9.72 -12.30 4.95
N ALA A 179 9.00 -13.43 5.05
CA ALA A 179 7.57 -13.45 5.24
C ALA A 179 7.17 -13.28 6.70
N LYS A 180 6.09 -12.51 6.95
CA LYS A 180 5.43 -12.46 8.25
C LYS A 180 4.42 -13.60 8.37
N ALA A 181 4.22 -14.09 9.60
CA ALA A 181 3.22 -15.13 9.87
C ALA A 181 2.36 -14.77 11.07
N VAL A 182 1.09 -15.18 11.02
CA VAL A 182 0.10 -14.96 12.09
C VAL A 182 -0.87 -16.13 12.14
N LEU A 183 -1.32 -16.50 13.34
CA LEU A 183 -2.39 -17.46 13.53
C LEU A 183 -3.74 -16.71 13.56
N ARG A 184 -4.64 -17.01 12.60
CA ARG A 184 -5.99 -16.45 12.53
C ARG A 184 -7.02 -17.58 12.59
N LYS A 185 -7.88 -17.62 13.60
CA LYS A 185 -8.97 -18.61 13.70
C LYS A 185 -8.50 -20.07 13.42
N LYS A 186 -7.38 -20.47 13.98
CA LYS A 186 -6.74 -21.79 13.78
C LYS A 186 -6.07 -22.03 12.43
N VAL A 187 -6.00 -21.02 11.54
CA VAL A 187 -5.29 -21.08 10.26
C VAL A 187 -3.97 -20.31 10.37
N HIS A 188 -2.88 -20.92 9.92
CA HIS A 188 -1.57 -20.27 9.85
C HIS A 188 -1.47 -19.47 8.55
N VAL A 189 -1.41 -18.12 8.68
CA VAL A 189 -1.34 -17.22 7.53
C VAL A 189 0.07 -16.65 7.39
N VAL A 190 0.70 -16.88 6.25
CA VAL A 190 1.98 -16.29 5.85
C VAL A 190 1.69 -15.17 4.87
N TYR A 191 2.22 -13.95 5.11
CA TYR A 191 1.79 -12.79 4.33
C TYR A 191 2.88 -11.74 4.11
N PHE A 192 2.66 -10.91 3.08
CA PHE A 192 3.40 -9.70 2.74
C PHE A 192 2.47 -8.49 2.62
N LYS A 193 2.97 -7.31 2.96
CA LYS A 193 2.27 -6.02 2.81
C LYS A 193 3.08 -4.99 2.04
N ASP A 194 4.35 -5.26 1.85
CA ASP A 194 5.20 -4.40 1.05
C ASP A 194 4.92 -4.61 -0.45
N SER A 195 4.74 -3.52 -1.17
CA SER A 195 4.38 -3.57 -2.59
C SER A 195 5.51 -4.11 -3.48
N GLU A 196 6.76 -3.87 -3.10
CA GLU A 196 7.94 -4.32 -3.84
C GLU A 196 8.12 -5.84 -3.70
N ASP A 197 7.99 -6.33 -2.46
CA ASP A 197 8.00 -7.77 -2.21
C ASP A 197 6.88 -8.51 -2.96
N ILE A 198 5.67 -7.91 -3.03
CA ILE A 198 4.55 -8.52 -3.75
C ILE A 198 4.81 -8.56 -5.25
N VAL A 199 5.37 -7.52 -5.85
CA VAL A 199 5.78 -7.49 -7.27
C VAL A 199 6.80 -8.60 -7.55
N ASP A 200 7.82 -8.73 -6.71
CA ASP A 200 8.85 -9.76 -6.85
C ASP A 200 8.27 -11.17 -6.71
N LEU A 201 7.31 -11.38 -5.81
CA LEU A 201 6.63 -12.66 -5.63
C LEU A 201 5.75 -13.01 -6.82
N LEU A 202 5.03 -12.05 -7.42
CA LEU A 202 4.28 -12.28 -8.66
C LEU A 202 5.21 -12.69 -9.80
N ASN A 203 6.36 -12.04 -9.93
CA ASN A 203 7.40 -12.44 -10.88
C ASN A 203 7.95 -13.85 -10.58
N LEU A 204 8.27 -14.13 -9.30
CA LEU A 204 8.74 -15.45 -8.86
C LEU A 204 7.74 -16.55 -9.21
N MET A 205 6.45 -16.29 -9.03
CA MET A 205 5.37 -17.23 -9.32
C MET A 205 5.08 -17.39 -10.81
N GLY A 206 5.60 -16.50 -11.67
CA GLY A 206 5.37 -16.51 -13.11
C GLY A 206 4.03 -15.89 -13.51
N ALA A 207 3.66 -14.77 -12.89
CA ALA A 207 2.50 -13.96 -13.22
C ALA A 207 2.92 -12.57 -13.77
N PRO A 208 3.56 -12.50 -14.95
CA PRO A 208 4.11 -11.26 -15.49
C PRO A 208 3.06 -10.20 -15.81
N ILE A 209 1.87 -10.59 -16.27
CA ILE A 209 0.78 -9.63 -16.59
C ILE A 209 0.27 -8.98 -15.30
N SER A 210 -0.04 -9.80 -14.31
CA SER A 210 -0.48 -9.33 -12.99
C SER A 210 0.61 -8.52 -12.27
N MET A 211 1.88 -8.90 -12.42
CA MET A 211 3.03 -8.15 -11.92
C MET A 211 3.08 -6.74 -12.54
N MET A 212 2.93 -6.62 -13.86
CA MET A 212 2.92 -5.32 -14.54
C MET A 212 1.73 -4.45 -14.12
N GLU A 213 0.54 -5.03 -13.94
CA GLU A 213 -0.62 -4.30 -13.41
C GLU A 213 -0.33 -3.76 -12.00
N MET A 214 0.25 -4.57 -11.12
CA MET A 214 0.64 -4.17 -9.77
C MET A 214 1.63 -3.01 -9.80
N GLU A 215 2.66 -3.08 -10.65
CA GLU A 215 3.69 -2.06 -10.81
C GLU A 215 3.12 -0.75 -11.35
N ASN A 216 2.25 -0.82 -12.35
CA ASN A 216 1.55 0.36 -12.89
C ASN A 216 0.73 1.07 -11.81
N GLN A 217 -0.01 0.32 -10.97
CA GLN A 217 -0.76 0.91 -9.87
C GLN A 217 0.15 1.52 -8.80
N ARG A 218 1.32 0.93 -8.54
CA ARG A 218 2.33 1.47 -7.63
C ARG A 218 2.84 2.83 -8.11
N ILE A 219 3.20 2.93 -9.39
CA ILE A 219 3.67 4.18 -10.01
C ILE A 219 2.57 5.26 -9.93
N LEU A 220 1.34 4.94 -10.32
CA LEU A 220 0.22 5.88 -10.29
C LEU A 220 -0.06 6.40 -8.87
N LYS A 221 -0.04 5.53 -7.86
CA LYS A 221 -0.18 5.95 -6.45
C LYS A 221 0.96 6.85 -6.00
N GLY A 222 2.20 6.54 -6.40
CA GLY A 222 3.38 7.37 -6.12
C GLY A 222 3.25 8.77 -6.70
N LEU A 223 2.85 8.89 -7.96
CA LEU A 223 2.61 10.18 -8.63
C LEU A 223 1.50 10.98 -7.94
N ARG A 224 0.35 10.37 -7.65
CA ARG A 224 -0.76 11.02 -6.94
C ARG A 224 -0.32 11.54 -5.56
N ASN A 225 0.40 10.73 -4.81
CA ASN A 225 0.91 11.13 -3.50
C ASN A 225 1.90 12.30 -3.59
N SER A 226 2.77 12.32 -4.59
CA SER A 226 3.71 13.42 -4.85
C SER A 226 2.97 14.73 -5.16
N VAL A 227 1.97 14.68 -6.06
CA VAL A 227 1.13 15.83 -6.41
C VAL A 227 0.37 16.34 -5.17
N ASN A 228 -0.28 15.44 -4.42
CA ASN A 228 -1.03 15.81 -3.22
C ASN A 228 -0.14 16.48 -2.17
N ARG A 229 1.08 15.96 -1.95
CA ARG A 229 2.04 16.58 -1.03
C ARG A 229 2.43 17.99 -1.48
N ARG A 230 2.65 18.20 -2.78
CA ARG A 230 2.96 19.52 -3.35
C ARG A 230 1.80 20.49 -3.15
N VAL A 231 0.59 20.09 -3.53
CA VAL A 231 -0.63 20.90 -3.36
C VAL A 231 -0.86 21.26 -1.89
N ASN A 232 -0.75 20.28 -0.97
CA ASN A 232 -0.91 20.52 0.45
C ASN A 232 0.15 21.51 1.00
N CYS A 233 1.40 21.39 0.54
CA CYS A 233 2.47 22.30 0.93
C CYS A 233 2.20 23.74 0.41
N GLU A 234 1.82 23.89 -0.85
CA GLU A 234 1.50 25.19 -1.44
C GLU A 234 0.27 25.82 -0.78
N THR A 235 -0.80 25.06 -0.54
CA THR A 235 -2.00 25.52 0.17
C THR A 235 -1.68 25.99 1.59
N ALA A 236 -0.86 25.22 2.33
CA ALA A 236 -0.44 25.61 3.67
C ALA A 236 0.41 26.89 3.66
N ASN A 237 1.29 27.06 2.68
CA ASN A 237 2.11 28.26 2.52
C ASN A 237 1.26 29.49 2.17
N ILE A 238 0.29 29.34 1.26
CA ILE A 238 -0.66 30.41 0.92
C ILE A 238 -1.48 30.78 2.16
N GLY A 239 -2.03 29.80 2.88
CA GLY A 239 -2.80 30.04 4.10
C GLY A 239 -2.01 30.80 5.16
N LYS A 240 -0.74 30.46 5.40
CA LYS A 240 0.15 31.20 6.32
C LYS A 240 0.39 32.63 5.84
N THR A 241 0.61 32.84 4.55
CA THR A 241 0.84 34.16 3.96
C THR A 241 -0.38 35.06 4.12
N VAL A 242 -1.57 34.54 3.78
CA VAL A 242 -2.84 35.28 3.92
C VAL A 242 -3.15 35.61 5.36
N SER A 243 -2.98 34.66 6.28
CA SER A 243 -3.20 34.90 7.72
C SER A 243 -2.26 35.96 8.29
N ALA A 244 -0.98 35.90 7.90
CA ALA A 244 0.03 36.89 8.31
C ALA A 244 -0.31 38.28 7.73
N SER A 245 -0.71 38.36 6.47
CA SER A 245 -1.11 39.62 5.83
C SER A 245 -2.32 40.24 6.53
N ARG A 246 -3.36 39.45 6.79
CA ARG A 246 -4.57 39.92 7.51
C ARG A 246 -4.24 40.49 8.90
N LYS A 247 -3.38 39.76 9.65
CA LYS A 247 -2.92 40.25 10.95
C LYS A 247 -2.15 41.57 10.81
N GLN A 248 -1.22 41.67 9.88
CA GLN A 248 -0.43 42.87 9.61
C GLN A 248 -1.33 44.05 9.24
N ILE A 249 -2.30 43.85 8.34
CA ILE A 249 -3.27 44.90 7.97
C ILE A 249 -4.07 45.35 9.17
N SER A 250 -4.64 44.43 9.95
CA SER A 250 -5.39 44.77 11.20
C SER A 250 -4.53 45.56 12.20
N ASP A 251 -3.25 45.19 12.35
CA ASP A 251 -2.32 45.87 13.26
C ASP A 251 -1.99 47.30 12.73
N ILE A 252 -1.79 47.46 11.45
CA ILE A 252 -1.48 48.75 10.81
C ILE A 252 -2.70 49.66 10.87
N THR A 253 -3.89 49.18 10.56
CA THR A 253 -5.14 49.95 10.65
C THR A 253 -5.35 50.44 12.07
N PHE A 254 -5.13 49.59 13.10
CA PHE A 254 -5.20 50.00 14.49
C PHE A 254 -4.21 51.13 14.83
N LEU A 255 -2.94 51.04 14.33
CA LEU A 255 -1.94 52.07 14.53
C LEU A 255 -2.29 53.40 13.82
N GLU A 256 -2.95 53.31 12.66
CA GLU A 256 -3.43 54.50 11.92
C GLU A 256 -4.57 55.17 12.62
N GLU A 257 -5.63 54.46 13.02
CA GLU A 257 -6.80 54.96 13.73
C GLU A 257 -6.43 55.58 15.10
N SER A 258 -5.42 54.98 15.77
CA SER A 258 -4.91 55.48 17.04
C SER A 258 -3.99 56.71 16.90
N GLY A 259 -3.66 57.13 15.67
CA GLY A 259 -2.74 58.25 15.38
C GLY A 259 -1.26 57.93 15.66
N ILE A 260 -0.95 56.71 16.13
CA ILE A 260 0.40 56.27 16.51
C ILE A 260 1.30 56.12 15.25
N LEU A 261 0.72 55.67 14.13
CA LEU A 261 1.48 55.47 12.90
C LEU A 261 2.23 56.75 12.49
N ARG A 262 1.67 57.95 12.72
CA ARG A 262 2.29 59.23 12.37
C ARG A 262 3.54 59.56 13.20
N THR A 263 3.69 58.98 14.39
CA THR A 263 4.84 59.18 15.29
C THR A 263 5.99 58.21 15.01
N LEU A 264 5.78 57.20 14.15
CA LEU A 264 6.77 56.20 13.85
C LEU A 264 7.81 56.70 12.80
N PRO A 265 9.00 56.09 12.76
CA PRO A 265 9.99 56.38 11.75
C PRO A 265 9.44 56.23 10.33
N GLU A 266 9.91 57.06 9.42
CA GLU A 266 9.44 57.13 8.03
C GLU A 266 9.50 55.77 7.32
N SER A 267 10.56 54.96 7.59
CA SER A 267 10.73 53.65 7.04
C SER A 267 9.65 52.63 7.43
N LEU A 268 9.05 52.77 8.62
CA LEU A 268 7.92 51.97 9.09
C LEU A 268 6.60 52.48 8.52
N ARG A 269 6.43 53.80 8.42
CA ARG A 269 5.23 54.41 7.82
C ARG A 269 5.07 54.01 6.36
N LYS A 270 6.13 54.20 5.56
CA LYS A 270 6.12 53.79 4.15
C LYS A 270 5.82 52.28 3.95
N MET A 271 6.36 51.43 4.83
CA MET A 271 6.06 49.99 4.77
C MET A 271 4.60 49.68 5.15
N ALA A 272 4.03 50.41 6.11
CA ALA A 272 2.62 50.29 6.48
C ALA A 272 1.71 50.68 5.30
N GLU A 273 1.96 51.85 4.68
CA GLU A 273 1.25 52.34 3.50
C GLU A 273 1.29 51.33 2.35
N LEU A 274 2.46 50.80 2.02
CA LEU A 274 2.64 49.76 0.99
C LEU A 274 1.83 48.51 1.29
N ARG A 275 1.80 48.03 2.56
CA ARG A 275 1.03 46.84 2.92
C ARG A 275 -0.46 47.08 2.83
N LEU A 276 -0.95 48.26 3.20
CA LEU A 276 -2.38 48.63 3.04
C LEU A 276 -2.78 48.73 1.57
N GLN A 277 -1.90 49.32 0.72
CA GLN A 277 -2.15 49.48 -0.71
C GLN A 277 -2.10 48.11 -1.45
N TYR A 278 -1.24 47.19 -1.01
CA TYR A 278 -1.00 45.89 -1.62
C TYR A 278 -1.18 44.75 -0.61
N PRO A 279 -2.43 44.46 -0.19
CA PRO A 279 -2.72 43.52 0.91
C PRO A 279 -2.32 42.08 0.62
N ASP A 280 -2.45 41.61 -0.62
CA ASP A 280 -2.23 40.23 -1.00
C ASP A 280 -0.84 39.96 -1.59
N THR A 281 -0.02 41.01 -1.74
CA THR A 281 1.30 40.92 -2.37
C THR A 281 2.30 40.20 -1.45
N PRO A 282 3.06 39.21 -1.99
CA PRO A 282 4.12 38.52 -1.26
C PRO A 282 5.21 39.49 -0.75
N LEU A 283 5.86 39.14 0.37
CA LEU A 283 6.85 40.02 1.00
C LEU A 283 8.04 40.38 0.06
N ARG A 284 8.39 39.54 -0.88
CA ARG A 284 9.47 39.81 -1.83
C ARG A 284 9.07 40.93 -2.80
N GLU A 285 7.94 40.78 -3.43
CA GLU A 285 7.39 41.76 -4.37
C GLU A 285 7.06 43.08 -3.67
N LEU A 286 6.56 43.04 -2.42
CA LEU A 286 6.37 44.23 -1.62
C LEU A 286 7.68 44.96 -1.32
N GLY A 287 8.78 44.22 -1.21
CA GLY A 287 10.13 44.79 -1.07
C GLY A 287 10.62 45.50 -2.34
N ASP A 288 10.28 44.94 -3.49
CA ASP A 288 10.64 45.49 -4.80
C ASP A 288 9.89 46.82 -5.09
N LEU A 289 8.67 46.97 -4.50
CA LEU A 289 7.87 48.21 -4.57
C LEU A 289 8.33 49.31 -3.62
N ALA A 290 9.19 49.00 -2.66
CA ALA A 290 9.72 50.00 -1.71
C ALA A 290 10.77 50.93 -2.38
N VAL A 291 10.82 52.16 -1.94
CA VAL A 291 11.84 53.13 -2.41
C VAL A 291 12.71 53.61 -1.22
N PRO A 292 14.00 53.26 -1.23
CA PRO A 292 14.71 52.34 -2.14
C PRO A 292 14.23 50.90 -1.95
N PRO A 293 14.40 50.00 -2.96
CA PRO A 293 14.02 48.59 -2.85
C PRO A 293 14.73 47.88 -1.70
N ILE A 294 14.01 46.96 -1.03
CA ILE A 294 14.51 46.22 0.14
C ILE A 294 14.22 44.73 -0.01
N GLY A 295 15.12 43.92 0.52
CA GLY A 295 14.94 42.45 0.48
C GLY A 295 13.79 41.96 1.37
N LYS A 296 13.29 40.75 1.12
CA LYS A 296 12.24 40.05 1.89
C LYS A 296 12.46 40.12 3.40
N SER A 297 13.70 39.95 3.87
CA SER A 297 14.06 40.02 5.30
C SER A 297 13.82 41.42 5.88
N GLY A 298 14.13 42.48 5.13
CA GLY A 298 13.92 43.86 5.54
C GLY A 298 12.42 44.20 5.64
N VAL A 299 11.62 43.72 4.67
CA VAL A 299 10.14 43.85 4.71
C VAL A 299 9.59 43.13 5.95
N ASN A 300 9.96 41.86 6.14
CA ASN A 300 9.49 41.07 7.28
C ASN A 300 9.84 41.70 8.62
N HIS A 301 11.06 42.22 8.78
CA HIS A 301 11.49 42.90 10.00
C HIS A 301 10.65 44.15 10.27
N ARG A 302 10.38 44.97 9.27
CA ARG A 302 9.56 46.20 9.42
C ARG A 302 8.11 45.87 9.77
N LEU A 303 7.49 44.92 9.09
CA LEU A 303 6.10 44.50 9.36
C LEU A 303 5.97 43.85 10.74
N ARG A 304 6.94 43.00 11.14
CA ARG A 304 6.99 42.44 12.49
C ARG A 304 7.12 43.53 13.55
N ARG A 305 7.93 44.58 13.32
CA ARG A 305 8.07 45.68 14.23
C ARG A 305 6.76 46.49 14.38
N LEU A 306 5.99 46.69 13.31
CA LEU A 306 4.67 47.29 13.34
C LEU A 306 3.70 46.44 14.18
N THR A 307 3.70 45.13 14.02
CA THR A 307 2.87 44.21 14.85
C THR A 307 3.26 44.30 16.33
N GLU A 308 4.55 44.27 16.67
CA GLU A 308 5.02 44.41 18.07
C GLU A 308 4.58 45.74 18.72
N ILE A 309 4.63 46.82 17.95
CA ILE A 309 4.16 48.14 18.42
C ILE A 309 2.64 48.12 18.66
N ALA A 310 1.87 47.55 17.68
CA ALA A 310 0.43 47.44 17.82
C ALA A 310 0.01 46.61 19.06
N GLU A 311 0.67 45.47 19.28
CA GLU A 311 0.41 44.62 20.45
C GLU A 311 0.73 45.36 21.78
N LYS A 312 1.83 46.10 21.82
CA LYS A 312 2.19 46.91 23.01
C LYS A 312 1.14 47.96 23.34
N TYR A 313 0.62 48.66 22.33
CA TYR A 313 -0.39 49.72 22.57
C TYR A 313 -1.79 49.14 22.83
N ARG A 314 -2.13 47.95 22.37
CA ARG A 314 -3.37 47.26 22.75
C ARG A 314 -3.34 46.78 24.20
N SER A 315 -2.16 46.36 24.69
CA SER A 315 -2.02 45.86 26.08
C SER A 315 -1.92 46.99 27.14
N ASP A 316 -1.58 48.21 26.76
CA ASP A 316 -1.52 49.37 27.67
C ASP A 316 -2.39 50.54 27.14
N PRO A 317 -3.70 50.59 27.48
CA PRO A 317 -4.64 51.62 27.01
C PRO A 317 -4.31 53.03 27.52
N ARG A 318 -3.40 53.19 28.52
CA ARG A 318 -3.04 54.53 29.06
C ARG A 318 -2.06 55.26 28.14
N SER A 319 -1.28 54.56 27.34
CA SER A 319 -0.35 55.16 26.38
C SER A 319 -1.03 55.78 25.15
N GLY A 320 -2.26 55.34 24.79
CA GLY A 320 -3.03 55.90 23.67
C GLY A 320 -3.72 57.26 24.00
N LYS A 321 -4.01 57.58 25.25
CA LYS A 321 -4.64 58.86 25.64
C LYS A 321 -3.69 60.06 25.67
N GLN A 322 -2.39 59.86 25.72
CA GLN A 322 -1.41 60.95 25.69
C GLN A 322 -1.20 61.53 24.29
N VAL A 323 -1.37 60.74 23.23
CA VAL A 323 -1.16 61.18 21.83
C VAL A 323 -2.32 62.01 21.32
N SER A 324 -3.57 61.74 21.74
CA SER A 324 -4.75 62.54 21.37
C SER A 324 -4.81 63.93 22.04
N ARG A 325 -4.12 64.14 23.18
CA ARG A 325 -4.02 65.44 23.81
C ARG A 325 -2.99 66.39 23.19
N ALA A 326 -1.91 65.83 22.63
CA ALA A 326 -0.87 66.61 21.98
C ALA A 326 -1.24 67.12 20.57
N GLY A 327 -2.30 66.55 19.97
CA GLY A 327 -2.82 66.97 18.66
C GLY A 327 -3.82 68.10 18.68
N GLN A 328 -4.38 68.47 19.86
CA GLN A 328 -5.39 69.52 20.01
C GLN A 328 -4.85 70.91 20.41
N GLU A 329 -3.55 71.05 20.74
CA GLU A 329 -2.98 72.30 21.23
C GLU A 329 -2.30 73.21 20.18
N LYS A 330 -2.52 72.99 18.89
CA LYS A 330 -2.00 73.89 17.84
C LYS A 330 -3.06 74.26 16.80
N GLN A 331 -4.06 75.04 17.17
CA GLN A 331 -4.73 76.00 16.29
C GLN A 331 -4.46 77.43 16.80
N PRO A 332 -3.78 78.30 16.03
CA PRO A 332 -3.70 79.70 16.39
C PRO A 332 -5.00 80.39 15.98
N ASP A 333 -5.58 81.06 16.94
CA ASP A 333 -6.65 82.08 16.78
C ASP A 333 -6.26 83.08 15.71
N SER A 334 -6.94 83.09 14.58
CA SER A 334 -6.91 84.19 13.65
C SER A 334 -8.23 85.01 13.84
N ALA A 335 -8.18 85.97 14.74
CA ALA A 335 -9.22 87.01 14.89
C ALA A 335 -9.23 87.86 13.60
N VAL A 336 -10.35 87.82 12.94
CA VAL A 336 -10.75 88.75 11.91
C VAL A 336 -11.12 90.10 12.64
N LYS A 337 -10.44 91.16 12.26
CA LYS A 337 -10.90 92.49 12.46
C LYS A 337 -11.43 93.06 11.15
N GLU A 338 -12.74 93.13 11.04
CA GLU A 338 -13.41 94.11 10.18
C GLU A 338 -13.14 95.51 10.67
N SER A 339 -12.88 96.42 9.78
CA SER A 339 -13.25 97.83 9.86
C SER A 339 -13.12 98.53 8.53
N VAL A 340 -14.27 99.00 8.01
CA VAL A 340 -14.61 100.18 7.16
C VAL A 340 -14.12 100.12 5.76
#